data_62945b95e40aa80b50f9020a3e5c6791
#
_entry.id   62945b95e40aa80b50f9020a3e5c6791
#
_cell.length_a   1.000
_cell.length_b   1.000
_cell.length_c   1.000
_cell.angle_alpha   90.00
_cell.angle_beta   90.00
_cell.angle_gamma   90.00
#
_symmetry.space_group_name_H-M   'P 1'
#
loop_
_entity.id
_entity.type
_entity.pdbx_description
1 polymer ?
#
loop_
_entity_poly.entity_id
_entity_poly.type
_entity_poly.pdbx_seq_one_letter_code
_entity_poly.pdbx_strand_id
1 'polypeptide(L)'
;LGDVYKRQAHDPSLEENQHFLPNEPDALLHWINAMDQALERRLRNLSHAVNVQMLRSGLAQTLLPISLLDAVLRGQVETQPTATNVLRLRLPLAVGELDQGMDVLCVLLRSNDLEFDSPRLRLCRKRLRAHHHALLTMVLQQRHWQRRSLDREARTHWQTPSDSTQQLSGD
;
A
#
# COMPACT_ATOMS: atom_id res chain seq x y z
N LEU A 1 -9.04 -57.45 18.08
CA LEU A 1 -8.35 -56.18 18.12
C LEU A 1 -8.66 -55.45 16.80
N GLY A 2 -9.76 -54.63 16.84
CA GLY A 2 -10.38 -54.07 15.67
C GLY A 2 -9.84 -52.69 15.39
N ASP A 3 -9.53 -52.43 14.14
CA ASP A 3 -9.15 -51.18 13.55
C ASP A 3 -10.26 -50.15 13.66
N VAL A 4 -10.01 -49.14 14.46
CA VAL A 4 -10.84 -47.91 14.50
C VAL A 4 -10.11 -46.83 13.69
N TYR A 5 -10.14 -46.96 12.37
CA TYR A 5 -9.87 -45.81 11.50
C TYR A 5 -11.15 -44.94 11.47
N LYS A 6 -11.21 -43.94 12.37
CA LYS A 6 -12.13 -42.83 12.24
C LYS A 6 -11.82 -42.08 10.95
N ARG A 7 -12.67 -42.27 9.94
CA ARG A 7 -12.79 -41.32 8.82
C ARG A 7 -13.10 -39.95 9.43
N GLN A 8 -12.11 -39.07 9.44
CA GLN A 8 -12.40 -37.66 9.63
C GLN A 8 -13.26 -37.23 8.46
N ALA A 9 -14.51 -36.90 8.74
CA ALA A 9 -15.38 -36.27 7.78
C ALA A 9 -14.68 -34.96 7.34
N HIS A 10 -14.31 -34.92 6.09
CA HIS A 10 -13.79 -33.74 5.42
C HIS A 10 -14.92 -32.70 5.43
N ASP A 11 -14.82 -31.69 6.28
CA ASP A 11 -15.78 -30.59 6.37
C ASP A 11 -15.43 -29.59 5.25
N PRO A 12 -16.22 -29.51 4.16
CA PRO A 12 -15.93 -28.62 3.03
C PRO A 12 -16.04 -27.14 3.41
N SER A 13 -16.61 -26.81 4.56
CA SER A 13 -16.71 -25.42 5.03
C SER A 13 -15.41 -24.84 5.59
N LEU A 14 -14.39 -25.69 5.85
CA LEU A 14 -13.09 -25.26 6.35
C LEU A 14 -12.09 -24.91 5.21
N GLU A 15 -12.35 -25.32 3.97
CA GLU A 15 -11.47 -25.03 2.85
C GLU A 15 -11.70 -23.64 2.23
N GLU A 16 -12.87 -23.05 2.43
CA GLU A 16 -13.25 -21.78 1.80
C GLU A 16 -12.54 -20.55 2.40
N ASN A 17 -11.88 -20.69 3.57
CA ASN A 17 -11.25 -19.57 4.29
C ASN A 17 -9.71 -19.56 4.26
N GLN A 18 -9.05 -20.41 3.47
CA GLN A 18 -7.57 -20.46 3.44
C GLN A 18 -6.91 -19.61 2.36
N HIS A 19 -7.65 -18.92 1.50
CA HIS A 19 -7.07 -17.97 0.56
C HIS A 19 -6.83 -16.61 1.24
N PHE A 20 -5.68 -16.49 1.89
CA PHE A 20 -5.21 -15.25 2.52
C PHE A 20 -4.99 -14.11 1.50
N LEU A 21 -4.88 -14.44 0.23
CA LEU A 21 -4.63 -13.53 -0.86
C LEU A 21 -5.83 -13.49 -1.82
N PRO A 22 -6.21 -12.30 -2.30
CA PRO A 22 -7.22 -12.18 -3.35
C PRO A 22 -6.80 -12.89 -4.62
N ASN A 23 -7.74 -13.59 -5.28
CA ASN A 23 -7.50 -14.31 -6.53
C ASN A 23 -7.52 -13.38 -7.76
N GLU A 24 -8.17 -12.23 -7.66
CA GLU A 24 -8.31 -11.25 -8.73
C GLU A 24 -7.07 -10.34 -8.78
N PRO A 25 -6.46 -10.10 -9.96
CA PRO A 25 -5.26 -9.26 -10.08
C PRO A 25 -5.44 -7.84 -9.57
N ASP A 26 -6.60 -7.22 -9.80
CA ASP A 26 -6.93 -5.87 -9.33
C ASP A 26 -7.06 -5.83 -7.80
N ALA A 27 -7.77 -6.79 -7.22
CA ALA A 27 -7.91 -6.92 -5.78
C ALA A 27 -6.55 -7.21 -5.09
N LEU A 28 -5.70 -8.04 -5.70
CA LEU A 28 -4.36 -8.33 -5.20
C LEU A 28 -3.47 -7.08 -5.27
N LEU A 29 -3.57 -6.28 -6.33
CA LEU A 29 -2.86 -5.02 -6.45
C LEU A 29 -3.26 -4.05 -5.34
N HIS A 30 -4.57 -3.90 -5.10
CA HIS A 30 -5.09 -3.09 -4.00
C HIS A 30 -4.60 -3.58 -2.63
N TRP A 31 -4.58 -4.90 -2.43
CA TRP A 31 -4.10 -5.51 -1.19
C TRP A 31 -2.61 -5.20 -0.94
N ILE A 32 -1.75 -5.34 -1.95
CA ILE A 32 -0.32 -5.02 -1.86
C ILE A 32 -0.13 -3.54 -1.49
N ASN A 33 -0.84 -2.63 -2.16
CA ASN A 33 -0.77 -1.20 -1.88
C ASN A 33 -1.24 -0.87 -0.45
N ALA A 34 -2.31 -1.52 0.02
CA ALA A 34 -2.81 -1.35 1.39
C ALA A 34 -1.79 -1.85 2.43
N MET A 35 -1.09 -2.95 2.15
CA MET A 35 -0.02 -3.47 3.00
C MET A 35 1.18 -2.52 3.08
N ASP A 36 1.62 -1.94 1.95
CA ASP A 36 2.70 -0.96 1.92
C ASP A 36 2.33 0.29 2.73
N GLN A 37 1.12 0.81 2.55
CA GLN A 37 0.62 1.95 3.34
C GLN A 37 0.50 1.63 4.83
N ALA A 38 0.11 0.40 5.18
CA ALA A 38 0.04 -0.04 6.57
C ALA A 38 1.45 -0.10 7.18
N LEU A 39 2.44 -0.59 6.44
CA LEU A 39 3.83 -0.63 6.87
C LEU A 39 4.37 0.79 7.12
N GLU A 40 4.17 1.72 6.19
CA GLU A 40 4.60 3.12 6.33
C GLU A 40 3.96 3.78 7.56
N ARG A 41 2.66 3.56 7.78
CA ARG A 41 1.97 4.06 8.99
C ARG A 41 2.56 3.47 10.27
N ARG A 42 2.90 2.17 10.28
CA ARG A 42 3.52 1.52 11.44
C ARG A 42 4.92 2.06 11.72
N LEU A 43 5.75 2.23 10.70
CA LEU A 43 7.09 2.81 10.85
C LEU A 43 7.03 4.25 11.37
N ARG A 44 6.11 5.07 10.85
CA ARG A 44 5.88 6.42 11.35
C ARG A 44 5.46 6.44 12.82
N ASN A 45 4.51 5.60 13.21
CA ASN A 45 4.04 5.52 14.60
C ASN A 45 5.16 5.03 15.53
N LEU A 46 5.97 4.08 15.07
CA LEU A 46 7.15 3.61 15.81
C LEU A 46 8.18 4.73 15.96
N SER A 47 8.46 5.48 14.90
CA SER A 47 9.34 6.66 14.95
C SER A 47 8.86 7.66 15.99
N HIS A 48 7.56 7.96 16.02
CA HIS A 48 6.98 8.85 17.01
C HIS A 48 7.14 8.29 18.44
N ALA A 49 6.85 7.00 18.66
CA ALA A 49 7.02 6.37 19.97
C ALA A 49 8.47 6.43 20.47
N VAL A 50 9.44 6.18 19.57
CA VAL A 50 10.87 6.30 19.87
C VAL A 50 11.22 7.76 20.25
N ASN A 51 10.75 8.75 19.51
CA ASN A 51 11.00 10.16 19.79
C ASN A 51 10.39 10.60 21.14
N VAL A 52 9.20 10.10 21.48
CA VAL A 52 8.60 10.32 22.81
C VAL A 52 9.49 9.76 23.90
N GLN A 53 10.03 8.55 23.70
CA GLN A 53 10.92 7.94 24.68
C GLN A 53 12.26 8.67 24.79
N MET A 54 12.81 9.17 23.68
CA MET A 54 14.02 10.00 23.69
C MET A 54 13.80 11.32 24.43
N LEU A 55 12.63 11.96 24.26
CA LEU A 55 12.28 13.14 25.02
C LEU A 55 12.19 12.85 26.53
N ARG A 56 11.52 11.75 26.91
CA ARG A 56 11.39 11.32 28.33
C ARG A 56 12.71 11.00 28.99
N SER A 57 13.66 10.46 28.23
CA SER A 57 15.01 10.14 28.72
C SER A 57 15.98 11.33 28.68
N GLY A 58 15.54 12.50 28.25
CA GLY A 58 16.38 13.69 28.13
C GLY A 58 17.37 13.68 26.95
N LEU A 59 17.26 12.68 26.04
CA LEU A 59 18.10 12.59 24.85
C LEU A 59 17.65 13.55 23.73
N ALA A 60 16.39 13.95 23.73
CA ALA A 60 15.84 14.94 22.83
C ALA A 60 15.28 16.12 23.61
N GLN A 61 15.39 17.32 23.06
CA GLN A 61 14.89 18.56 23.69
C GLN A 61 13.44 18.89 23.28
N THR A 62 13.02 18.38 22.12
CA THR A 62 11.70 18.68 21.53
C THR A 62 11.12 17.44 20.87
N LEU A 63 9.78 17.38 20.84
CA LEU A 63 9.03 16.34 20.14
C LEU A 63 8.41 16.94 18.88
N LEU A 64 8.71 16.32 17.73
CA LEU A 64 8.06 16.70 16.48
C LEU A 64 6.64 16.11 16.41
N PRO A 65 5.63 16.91 16.03
CA PRO A 65 4.29 16.41 15.76
C PRO A 65 4.29 15.37 14.63
N ILE A 66 3.38 14.39 14.69
CA ILE A 66 3.23 13.37 13.66
C ILE A 66 2.95 14.00 12.28
N SER A 67 2.18 15.10 12.24
CA SER A 67 1.90 15.83 11.00
C SER A 67 3.16 16.37 10.32
N LEU A 68 4.15 16.78 11.10
CA LEU A 68 5.42 17.26 10.55
C LEU A 68 6.28 16.10 10.03
N LEU A 69 6.27 14.94 10.71
CA LEU A 69 6.91 13.72 10.19
C LEU A 69 6.27 13.29 8.88
N ASP A 70 4.94 13.39 8.74
CA ASP A 70 4.23 13.13 7.48
C ASP A 70 4.64 14.11 6.37
N ALA A 71 4.79 15.39 6.68
CA ALA A 71 5.22 16.40 5.72
C ALA A 71 6.64 16.14 5.21
N VAL A 72 7.53 15.69 6.10
CA VAL A 72 8.89 15.25 5.72
C VAL A 72 8.85 14.03 4.81
N LEU A 73 8.05 13.02 5.15
CA LEU A 73 7.92 11.80 4.32
C LEU A 73 7.37 12.11 2.93
N ARG A 74 6.55 13.15 2.79
CA ARG A 74 6.03 13.63 1.50
C ARG A 74 6.98 14.56 0.76
N GLY A 75 8.16 14.85 1.32
CA GLY A 75 9.12 15.80 0.72
C GLY A 75 8.67 17.25 0.77
N GLN A 76 7.74 17.61 1.63
CA GLN A 76 7.20 18.97 1.79
C GLN A 76 8.06 19.85 2.68
N VAL A 77 8.99 19.25 3.42
CA VAL A 77 9.90 19.95 4.34
C VAL A 77 11.33 19.58 3.99
N GLU A 78 12.16 20.59 3.86
CA GLU A 78 13.57 20.42 3.57
C GLU A 78 14.31 19.87 4.80
N THR A 79 15.11 18.82 4.58
CA THR A 79 15.84 18.13 5.62
C THR A 79 17.33 18.24 5.40
N GLN A 80 18.09 18.39 6.47
CA GLN A 80 19.55 18.37 6.38
C GLN A 80 20.06 16.91 6.31
N PRO A 81 21.12 16.66 5.54
CA PRO A 81 21.72 15.33 5.45
C PRO A 81 22.27 14.91 6.83
N THR A 82 21.88 13.73 7.29
CA THR A 82 22.27 13.14 8.56
C THR A 82 22.50 11.63 8.42
N ALA A 83 22.81 10.95 9.52
CA ALA A 83 22.92 9.49 9.56
C ALA A 83 21.57 8.82 9.21
N THR A 84 21.64 7.55 8.81
CA THR A 84 20.48 6.70 8.51
C THR A 84 19.49 6.71 9.68
N ASN A 85 18.19 6.79 9.37
CA ASN A 85 17.10 6.84 10.35
C ASN A 85 17.10 8.04 11.31
N VAL A 86 17.99 9.02 11.11
CA VAL A 86 18.02 10.28 11.86
C VAL A 86 17.60 11.41 10.94
N LEU A 87 16.78 12.31 11.45
CA LEU A 87 16.29 13.49 10.75
C LEU A 87 16.75 14.73 11.50
N ARG A 88 17.33 15.68 10.78
CA ARG A 88 17.65 17.00 11.30
C ARG A 88 16.82 18.05 10.54
N LEU A 89 16.06 18.82 11.30
CA LEU A 89 15.20 19.88 10.78
C LEU A 89 15.56 21.20 11.44
N ARG A 90 15.59 22.25 10.65
CA ARG A 90 15.65 23.61 11.18
C ARG A 90 14.23 24.20 11.17
N LEU A 91 13.67 24.36 12.37
CA LEU A 91 12.35 24.96 12.53
C LEU A 91 12.49 26.47 12.72
N PRO A 92 11.80 27.30 11.93
CA PRO A 92 11.75 28.72 12.19
C PRO A 92 11.00 28.97 13.50
N LEU A 93 11.65 29.61 14.46
CA LEU A 93 11.00 30.10 15.67
C LEU A 93 10.52 31.53 15.39
N ALA A 94 9.22 31.70 15.34
CA ALA A 94 8.61 33.04 15.25
C ALA A 94 8.67 33.74 16.63
N VAL A 95 9.87 34.03 17.14
CA VAL A 95 10.07 34.77 18.37
C VAL A 95 10.84 36.04 18.05
N GLY A 96 10.12 37.14 17.84
CA GLY A 96 10.70 38.47 17.59
C GLY A 96 11.31 38.64 16.19
N GLU A 97 12.01 39.75 15.97
CA GLU A 97 12.63 40.14 14.70
C GLU A 97 13.88 39.34 14.31
N LEU A 98 14.30 38.38 15.12
CA LEU A 98 15.45 37.51 14.84
C LEU A 98 14.96 36.17 14.32
N ASP A 99 15.31 35.86 13.06
CA ASP A 99 15.14 34.56 12.42
C ASP A 99 16.04 33.49 13.09
N GLN A 100 15.73 33.17 14.34
CA GLN A 100 16.40 32.12 15.10
C GLN A 100 15.70 30.78 14.79
N GLY A 101 16.28 30.04 13.84
CA GLY A 101 15.88 28.66 13.61
C GLY A 101 16.39 27.72 14.71
N MET A 102 15.53 26.87 15.24
CA MET A 102 15.92 25.80 16.16
C MET A 102 16.21 24.52 15.39
N ASP A 103 17.40 23.97 15.58
CA ASP A 103 17.75 22.66 15.03
C ASP A 103 17.14 21.56 15.89
N VAL A 104 16.30 20.73 15.27
CA VAL A 104 15.64 19.59 15.92
C VAL A 104 16.17 18.30 15.34
N LEU A 105 16.56 17.39 16.21
CA LEU A 105 16.98 16.04 15.87
C LEU A 105 15.91 15.06 16.29
N CYS A 106 15.49 14.19 15.37
CA CYS A 106 14.54 13.12 15.67
C CYS A 106 14.83 11.86 14.87
N VAL A 107 14.29 10.74 15.34
CA VAL A 107 14.32 9.47 14.62
C VAL A 107 13.17 9.40 13.65
N LEU A 108 13.46 9.04 12.38
CA LEU A 108 12.47 8.75 11.37
C LEU A 108 12.83 7.46 10.65
N LEU A 109 12.08 6.40 10.93
CA LEU A 109 12.25 5.10 10.30
C LEU A 109 11.56 5.10 8.93
N ARG A 110 12.33 4.88 7.88
CA ARG A 110 11.84 4.78 6.50
C ARG A 110 12.13 3.39 5.96
N SER A 111 11.21 2.86 5.16
CA SER A 111 11.40 1.54 4.53
C SER A 111 12.69 1.46 3.70
N ASN A 112 13.05 2.54 3.01
CA ASN A 112 14.27 2.60 2.21
C ASN A 112 15.54 2.51 3.05
N ASP A 113 15.56 3.16 4.22
CA ASP A 113 16.70 3.12 5.13
C ASP A 113 16.87 1.70 5.70
N LEU A 114 15.75 1.05 6.06
CA LEU A 114 15.74 -0.36 6.52
C LEU A 114 16.20 -1.33 5.40
N GLU A 115 15.82 -1.07 4.14
CA GLU A 115 16.31 -1.84 2.99
C GLU A 115 17.82 -1.68 2.79
N PHE A 116 18.37 -0.50 3.10
CA PHE A 116 19.81 -0.25 3.02
C PHE A 116 20.57 -1.08 4.07
N ASP A 117 20.08 -1.12 5.29
CA ASP A 117 20.72 -1.83 6.41
C ASP A 117 20.54 -3.36 6.34
N SER A 118 19.48 -3.84 5.65
CA SER A 118 19.18 -5.27 5.55
C SER A 118 19.16 -5.79 4.11
N PRO A 119 20.21 -6.50 3.65
CA PRO A 119 20.25 -7.10 2.31
C PRO A 119 19.10 -8.08 2.04
N ARG A 120 18.66 -8.81 3.07
CA ARG A 120 17.52 -9.73 2.96
C ARG A 120 16.21 -8.97 2.69
N LEU A 121 15.97 -7.89 3.42
CA LEU A 121 14.79 -7.04 3.23
C LEU A 121 14.81 -6.40 1.84
N ARG A 122 15.96 -5.86 1.42
CA ARG A 122 16.14 -5.29 0.07
C ARG A 122 15.81 -6.30 -1.03
N LEU A 123 16.27 -7.55 -0.91
CA LEU A 123 15.98 -8.60 -1.89
C LEU A 123 14.49 -8.95 -1.92
N CYS A 124 13.86 -9.08 -0.75
CA CYS A 124 12.42 -9.34 -0.64
C CYS A 124 11.60 -8.21 -1.27
N ARG A 125 11.91 -6.96 -0.96
CA ARG A 125 11.24 -5.77 -1.53
C ARG A 125 11.47 -5.64 -3.03
N LYS A 126 12.66 -5.98 -3.54
CA LYS A 126 12.93 -6.03 -4.98
C LYS A 126 12.02 -7.03 -5.69
N ARG A 127 11.85 -8.23 -5.12
CA ARG A 127 10.93 -9.25 -5.67
C ARG A 127 9.49 -8.76 -5.63
N LEU A 128 9.06 -8.19 -4.52
CA LEU A 128 7.71 -7.64 -4.39
C LEU A 128 7.43 -6.54 -5.42
N ARG A 129 8.37 -5.61 -5.64
CA ARG A 129 8.24 -4.59 -6.68
C ARG A 129 8.15 -5.19 -8.10
N ALA A 130 8.88 -6.26 -8.38
CA ALA A 130 8.78 -6.96 -9.67
C ALA A 130 7.39 -7.60 -9.85
N HIS A 131 6.86 -8.25 -8.82
CA HIS A 131 5.50 -8.82 -8.86
C HIS A 131 4.43 -7.74 -8.97
N HIS A 132 4.57 -6.62 -8.25
CA HIS A 132 3.68 -5.47 -8.35
C HIS A 132 3.62 -4.92 -9.78
N HIS A 133 4.78 -4.77 -10.44
CA HIS A 133 4.84 -4.33 -11.85
C HIS A 133 4.17 -5.33 -12.81
N ALA A 134 4.40 -6.64 -12.62
CA ALA A 134 3.73 -7.68 -13.41
C ALA A 134 2.21 -7.65 -13.21
N LEU A 135 1.72 -7.48 -11.97
CA LEU A 135 0.29 -7.33 -11.69
C LEU A 135 -0.32 -6.10 -12.34
N LEU A 136 0.37 -4.95 -12.32
CA LEU A 136 -0.09 -3.75 -13.04
C LEU A 136 -0.29 -4.02 -14.53
N THR A 137 0.66 -4.71 -15.16
CA THR A 137 0.55 -5.09 -16.58
C THR A 137 -0.64 -6.01 -16.80
N MET A 138 -0.86 -7.00 -15.94
CA MET A 138 -2.01 -7.93 -16.04
C MET A 138 -3.34 -7.18 -15.88
N VAL A 139 -3.47 -6.28 -14.92
CA VAL A 139 -4.69 -5.46 -14.71
C VAL A 139 -4.98 -4.60 -15.95
N LEU A 140 -3.98 -3.96 -16.52
CA LEU A 140 -4.13 -3.15 -17.74
C LEU A 140 -4.58 -4.00 -18.93
N GLN A 141 -4.00 -5.18 -19.12
CA GLN A 141 -4.40 -6.12 -20.16
C GLN A 141 -5.83 -6.61 -19.96
N GLN A 142 -6.20 -6.98 -18.73
CA GLN A 142 -7.56 -7.43 -18.39
C GLN A 142 -8.58 -6.34 -18.73
N ARG A 143 -8.34 -5.10 -18.33
CA ARG A 143 -9.21 -3.95 -18.63
C ARG A 143 -9.30 -3.69 -20.14
N HIS A 144 -8.21 -3.85 -20.87
CA HIS A 144 -8.22 -3.73 -22.34
C HIS A 144 -9.11 -4.80 -22.98
N TRP A 145 -8.98 -6.07 -22.57
CA TRP A 145 -9.81 -7.13 -23.11
C TRP A 145 -11.27 -7.01 -22.74
N GLN A 146 -11.59 -6.58 -21.52
CA GLN A 146 -12.96 -6.30 -21.08
C GLN A 146 -13.62 -5.22 -21.96
N ARG A 147 -12.92 -4.11 -22.24
CA ARG A 147 -13.43 -3.06 -23.13
C ARG A 147 -13.69 -3.61 -24.52
N ARG A 148 -12.78 -4.39 -25.08
CA ARG A 148 -12.96 -5.00 -26.41
C ARG A 148 -14.12 -6.00 -26.45
N SER A 149 -14.38 -6.72 -25.37
CA SER A 149 -15.55 -7.61 -25.27
C SER A 149 -16.84 -6.81 -25.29
N LEU A 150 -16.94 -5.77 -24.47
CA LEU A 150 -18.09 -4.90 -24.42
C LEU A 150 -18.36 -4.18 -25.76
N ASP A 151 -17.31 -3.72 -26.44
CA ASP A 151 -17.44 -3.13 -27.79
C ASP A 151 -17.98 -4.14 -28.81
N ARG A 152 -17.58 -5.40 -28.71
CA ARG A 152 -18.07 -6.47 -29.59
C ARG A 152 -19.53 -6.77 -29.29
N GLU A 153 -19.90 -6.92 -28.03
CA GLU A 153 -21.28 -7.15 -27.59
C GLU A 153 -22.20 -5.99 -28.02
N ALA A 154 -21.76 -4.76 -27.82
CA ALA A 154 -22.51 -3.58 -28.29
C ALA A 154 -22.74 -3.64 -29.81
N ARG A 155 -21.71 -3.95 -30.61
CA ARG A 155 -21.87 -4.06 -32.08
C ARG A 155 -22.85 -5.16 -32.50
N THR A 156 -22.81 -6.32 -31.81
CA THR A 156 -23.77 -7.41 -32.12
C THR A 156 -25.21 -6.99 -31.80
N HIS A 157 -25.41 -6.30 -30.67
CA HIS A 157 -26.74 -5.74 -30.33
C HIS A 157 -27.26 -4.71 -31.34
N TRP A 158 -26.40 -3.87 -31.91
CA TRP A 158 -26.79 -2.88 -32.93
C TRP A 158 -27.02 -3.49 -34.33
N GLN A 159 -26.45 -4.67 -34.59
CA GLN A 159 -26.56 -5.38 -35.87
C GLN A 159 -27.68 -6.41 -35.91
N THR A 160 -28.34 -6.75 -34.81
CA THR A 160 -29.57 -7.55 -34.82
C THR A 160 -30.72 -6.68 -35.30
N PRO A 161 -31.26 -6.85 -36.53
CA PRO A 161 -32.47 -6.17 -36.96
C PRO A 161 -33.59 -6.59 -36.01
N SER A 162 -34.36 -5.65 -35.51
CA SER A 162 -35.64 -5.89 -34.83
C SER A 162 -36.62 -6.45 -35.83
N ASP A 163 -36.63 -7.74 -36.01
CA ASP A 163 -37.56 -8.50 -36.90
C ASP A 163 -38.94 -8.65 -36.27
N SER A 164 -39.43 -7.63 -35.58
CA SER A 164 -40.72 -7.66 -34.89
C SER A 164 -41.75 -6.68 -35.42
N THR A 165 -41.66 -6.20 -36.70
CA THR A 165 -42.64 -5.28 -37.25
C THR A 165 -43.24 -5.71 -38.60
N GLN A 166 -43.36 -7.05 -38.84
CA GLN A 166 -44.06 -7.53 -40.03
C GLN A 166 -45.04 -8.69 -39.73
N GLN A 167 -45.94 -8.52 -38.79
CA GLN A 167 -47.12 -9.39 -38.65
C GLN A 167 -48.32 -8.60 -38.11
N LEU A 168 -48.74 -7.55 -38.76
CA LEU A 168 -50.08 -6.94 -38.57
C LEU A 168 -50.44 -6.16 -39.82
N SER A 169 -50.64 -6.89 -40.96
CA SER A 169 -51.35 -6.38 -42.09
C SER A 169 -51.84 -7.57 -42.95
N GLY A 170 -52.97 -8.12 -42.59
CA GLY A 170 -53.63 -9.20 -43.33
C GLY A 170 -54.87 -9.66 -42.60
N ASP A 171 -55.94 -8.86 -42.65
CA ASP A 171 -57.32 -9.26 -42.92
C ASP A 171 -58.20 -8.01 -42.94
#